data_45307d1b9e07001614716ea9e2148e21
#
_entry.id   45307d1b9e07001614716ea9e2148e21
#
_cell.length_a   1.000
_cell.length_b   1.000
_cell.length_c   1.000
_cell.angle_alpha   90.00
_cell.angle_beta   90.00
_cell.angle_gamma   90.00
#
_symmetry.space_group_name_H-M   'P 1'
#
loop_
_entity.id
_entity.type
_entity.pdbx_description
1 polymer ?
#
loop_
_entity_poly.entity_id
_entity_poly.type
_entity_poly.pdbx_seq_one_letter_code
_entity_poly.pdbx_strand_id
1 'polypeptide(L)'
;MFRYALQAIDSVGEPVFSPTNWSFGGGTVLMRRYRHRLSKDVDIFVPDSQYLGYLDPELNDAVEALTPKYLREAKYLRLYFPEGEVDFIAAGSVTDNSKGTETVLDRQVQVDTSIEIIAKKVKYRGAEFTARDVFDFAMVAEKEPREIPKIRSVLQERRDVILQRLASGDKILRATFDALETLEYRRTYDECLKIVKKALKG
;
A
#
# COMPACT_ATOMS: atom_id res chain seq x y z
N MET A 1 -11.49 10.36 -1.45
CA MET A 1 -10.75 9.58 -0.43
C MET A 1 -9.58 10.37 0.20
N PHE A 2 -8.58 10.84 -0.54
CA PHE A 2 -7.39 11.50 0.05
C PHE A 2 -7.73 12.77 0.87
N ARG A 3 -8.79 13.51 0.51
CA ARG A 3 -9.28 14.64 1.33
C ARG A 3 -9.70 14.21 2.73
N TYR A 4 -10.38 13.08 2.88
CA TYR A 4 -10.76 12.55 4.20
C TYR A 4 -9.54 12.18 5.03
N ALA A 5 -8.52 11.56 4.39
CA ALA A 5 -7.27 11.29 5.08
C ALA A 5 -6.59 12.56 5.58
N LEU A 6 -6.53 13.62 4.77
CA LEU A 6 -5.99 14.91 5.18
C LEU A 6 -6.80 15.57 6.30
N GLN A 7 -8.13 15.53 6.24
CA GLN A 7 -8.99 16.06 7.30
C GLN A 7 -8.76 15.38 8.64
N ALA A 8 -8.61 14.03 8.63
CA ALA A 8 -8.28 13.28 9.84
C ALA A 8 -6.88 13.66 10.38
N ILE A 9 -5.87 13.76 9.52
CA ILE A 9 -4.51 14.19 9.90
C ILE A 9 -4.52 15.62 10.46
N ASP A 10 -5.19 16.54 9.79
CA ASP A 10 -5.24 17.95 10.16
C ASP A 10 -6.01 18.18 11.47
N SER A 11 -6.96 17.31 11.83
CA SER A 11 -7.67 17.37 13.11
C SER A 11 -6.76 17.15 14.31
N VAL A 12 -5.67 16.42 14.12
CA VAL A 12 -4.64 16.19 15.15
C VAL A 12 -3.54 17.25 15.06
N GLY A 13 -3.06 17.53 13.85
CA GLY A 13 -2.05 18.55 13.57
C GLY A 13 -0.67 18.26 14.15
N GLU A 14 0.17 19.31 14.15
CA GLU A 14 1.52 19.25 14.70
C GLU A 14 1.51 19.38 16.25
N PRO A 15 2.51 18.79 16.94
CA PRO A 15 3.68 18.09 16.38
C PRO A 15 3.44 16.62 16.02
N VAL A 16 2.27 16.05 16.31
CA VAL A 16 2.00 14.61 16.13
C VAL A 16 2.03 14.24 14.65
N PHE A 17 1.28 14.94 13.80
CA PHE A 17 1.28 14.72 12.36
C PHE A 17 2.03 15.83 11.61
N SER A 18 3.35 15.87 11.81
CA SER A 18 4.21 16.73 10.97
C SER A 18 4.28 16.19 9.53
N PRO A 19 4.53 17.06 8.53
CA PRO A 19 4.57 16.65 7.11
C PRO A 19 5.58 15.55 6.79
N THR A 20 6.53 15.27 7.67
CA THR A 20 7.62 14.30 7.46
C THR A 20 7.42 12.95 8.14
N ASN A 21 6.48 12.85 9.10
CA ASN A 21 6.33 11.63 9.90
C ASN A 21 5.22 10.68 9.45
N TRP A 22 4.58 10.95 8.32
CA TRP A 22 3.65 10.04 7.66
C TRP A 22 3.90 10.00 6.14
N SER A 23 3.37 9.02 5.45
CA SER A 23 3.44 8.97 3.98
C SER A 23 2.18 8.39 3.36
N PHE A 24 1.88 8.85 2.15
CA PHE A 24 0.87 8.27 1.28
C PHE A 24 1.49 7.16 0.45
N GLY A 25 0.91 5.96 0.47
CA GLY A 25 1.45 4.80 -0.25
C GLY A 25 0.38 3.93 -0.90
N GLY A 26 0.68 2.64 -1.00
CA GLY A 26 -0.25 1.63 -1.47
C GLY A 26 -0.57 1.65 -2.96
N GLY A 27 -1.63 0.90 -3.31
CA GLY A 27 -2.02 0.69 -4.71
C GLY A 27 -2.45 1.96 -5.44
N THR A 28 -3.02 2.92 -4.73
CA THR A 28 -3.49 4.19 -5.30
C THR A 28 -2.34 5.10 -5.75
N VAL A 29 -1.20 5.07 -5.05
CA VAL A 29 0.03 5.75 -5.50
C VAL A 29 0.54 5.12 -6.79
N LEU A 30 0.60 3.79 -6.88
CA LEU A 30 1.01 3.10 -8.11
C LEU A 30 0.04 3.39 -9.28
N MET A 31 -1.27 3.44 -9.01
CA MET A 31 -2.26 3.83 -10.01
C MET A 31 -2.04 5.25 -10.52
N ARG A 32 -1.74 6.21 -9.64
CA ARG A 32 -1.46 7.58 -10.04
C ARG A 32 -0.22 7.70 -10.94
N ARG A 33 0.82 6.90 -10.68
CA ARG A 33 2.09 6.93 -11.44
C ARG A 33 1.99 6.18 -12.76
N TYR A 34 1.36 5.01 -12.78
CA TYR A 34 1.45 4.06 -13.90
C TYR A 34 0.13 3.75 -14.59
N ARG A 35 -1.00 4.19 -14.03
CA ARG A 35 -2.33 3.88 -14.56
C ARG A 35 -2.49 2.38 -14.86
N HIS A 36 -1.99 1.52 -13.96
CA HIS A 36 -1.92 0.08 -14.18
C HIS A 36 -3.26 -0.62 -13.91
N ARG A 37 -3.92 -0.31 -12.81
CA ARG A 37 -5.25 -0.79 -12.42
C ARG A 37 -6.00 0.22 -11.59
N LEU A 38 -7.32 0.08 -11.48
CA LEU A 38 -8.12 0.91 -10.58
C LEU A 38 -7.78 0.59 -9.12
N SER A 39 -7.60 1.64 -8.32
CA SER A 39 -7.45 1.59 -6.87
C SER A 39 -8.15 2.80 -6.27
N LYS A 40 -9.07 2.57 -5.33
CA LYS A 40 -9.91 3.62 -4.72
C LYS A 40 -9.49 3.93 -3.29
N ASP A 41 -8.85 2.96 -2.64
CA ASP A 41 -8.46 3.05 -1.25
C ASP A 41 -7.23 3.95 -1.08
N VAL A 42 -7.13 4.60 0.07
CA VAL A 42 -5.99 5.46 0.42
C VAL A 42 -5.27 4.87 1.62
N ASP A 43 -4.01 4.49 1.42
CA ASP A 43 -3.15 3.95 2.46
C ASP A 43 -2.21 5.05 2.99
N ILE A 44 -2.36 5.42 4.26
CA ILE A 44 -1.48 6.35 4.98
C ILE A 44 -0.62 5.56 5.95
N PHE A 45 0.69 5.67 5.80
CA PHE A 45 1.64 5.00 6.67
C PHE A 45 2.14 5.93 7.77
N VAL A 46 2.09 5.45 9.01
CA VAL A 46 2.59 6.14 10.21
C VAL A 46 3.72 5.33 10.86
N PRO A 47 4.64 5.97 11.62
CA PRO A 47 5.82 5.28 12.16
C PRO A 47 5.50 4.11 13.09
N ASP A 48 4.52 4.28 13.96
CA ASP A 48 4.11 3.28 14.94
C ASP A 48 2.62 3.38 15.30
N SER A 49 2.14 2.41 16.09
CA SER A 49 0.72 2.28 16.45
C SER A 49 0.19 3.36 17.39
N GLN A 50 1.04 4.15 18.06
CA GLN A 50 0.60 5.24 18.94
C GLN A 50 -0.11 6.34 18.14
N TYR A 51 0.33 6.55 16.89
CA TYR A 51 -0.31 7.51 15.96
C TYR A 51 -1.77 7.17 15.69
N LEU A 52 -2.14 5.88 15.69
CA LEU A 52 -3.52 5.44 15.43
C LEU A 52 -4.48 5.89 16.54
N GLY A 53 -3.99 6.00 17.78
CA GLY A 53 -4.79 6.46 18.91
C GLY A 53 -5.29 7.90 18.76
N TYR A 54 -4.50 8.78 18.13
CA TYR A 54 -4.91 10.17 17.88
C TYR A 54 -5.99 10.29 16.78
N LEU A 55 -6.10 9.28 15.93
CA LEU A 55 -7.06 9.21 14.82
C LEU A 55 -8.29 8.36 15.15
N ASP A 56 -8.34 7.77 16.34
CA ASP A 56 -9.43 6.91 16.76
C ASP A 56 -10.75 7.70 16.86
N PRO A 57 -11.81 7.33 16.14
CA PRO A 57 -13.10 8.00 16.22
C PRO A 57 -13.69 8.07 17.65
N GLU A 58 -13.36 7.10 18.53
CA GLU A 58 -13.80 7.14 19.93
C GLU A 58 -13.09 8.23 20.76
N LEU A 59 -11.97 8.77 20.27
CA LEU A 59 -11.14 9.74 20.97
C LEU A 59 -10.98 11.06 20.19
N ASN A 60 -11.50 11.14 18.96
CA ASN A 60 -11.36 12.28 18.07
C ASN A 60 -12.69 12.58 17.36
N ASP A 61 -13.45 13.51 17.90
CA ASP A 61 -14.77 13.92 17.39
C ASP A 61 -14.72 14.35 15.92
N ALA A 62 -13.62 14.95 15.47
CA ALA A 62 -13.47 15.38 14.08
C ALA A 62 -13.33 14.18 13.13
N VAL A 63 -12.70 13.10 13.57
CA VAL A 63 -12.61 11.86 12.78
C VAL A 63 -13.93 11.10 12.84
N GLU A 64 -14.61 11.04 14.01
CA GLU A 64 -15.95 10.49 14.15
C GLU A 64 -16.94 11.17 13.20
N ALA A 65 -16.88 12.49 13.08
CA ALA A 65 -17.73 13.29 12.19
C ALA A 65 -17.50 12.98 10.69
N LEU A 66 -16.34 12.45 10.30
CA LEU A 66 -16.09 12.03 8.91
C LEU A 66 -16.84 10.74 8.55
N THR A 67 -16.85 9.76 9.45
CA THR A 67 -17.58 8.52 9.32
C THR A 67 -17.70 7.79 10.64
N PRO A 68 -18.92 7.29 10.99
CA PRO A 68 -19.09 6.43 12.16
C PRO A 68 -18.72 4.96 11.87
N LYS A 69 -18.34 4.63 10.63
CA LYS A 69 -18.00 3.27 10.23
C LYS A 69 -16.50 3.11 10.16
N TYR A 70 -15.94 2.36 11.08
CA TYR A 70 -14.50 2.12 11.12
C TYR A 70 -14.18 0.71 11.64
N LEU A 71 -12.95 0.28 11.43
CA LEU A 71 -12.35 -0.92 12.01
C LEU A 71 -11.01 -0.54 12.62
N ARG A 72 -10.84 -0.82 13.90
CA ARG A 72 -9.60 -0.59 14.61
C ARG A 72 -8.93 -1.91 14.97
N GLU A 73 -7.67 -2.01 14.62
CA GLU A 73 -6.79 -3.13 14.95
C GLU A 73 -5.47 -2.61 15.57
N ALA A 74 -4.65 -3.50 16.11
CA ALA A 74 -3.42 -3.11 16.77
C ALA A 74 -2.44 -2.30 15.88
N LYS A 75 -2.48 -2.51 14.57
CA LYS A 75 -1.55 -1.91 13.60
C LYS A 75 -2.21 -1.12 12.48
N TYR A 76 -3.52 -1.03 12.46
CA TYR A 76 -4.21 -0.19 11.49
C TYR A 76 -5.55 0.31 12.01
N LEU A 77 -5.97 1.45 11.47
CA LEU A 77 -7.30 2.04 11.59
C LEU A 77 -7.85 2.22 10.18
N ARG A 78 -8.99 1.62 9.88
CA ARG A 78 -9.70 1.75 8.61
C ARG A 78 -10.96 2.56 8.79
N LEU A 79 -11.11 3.59 7.99
CA LEU A 79 -12.31 4.41 7.90
C LEU A 79 -13.06 4.06 6.61
N TYR A 80 -14.34 3.69 6.72
CA TYR A 80 -15.17 3.30 5.58
C TYR A 80 -15.98 4.47 5.06
N PHE A 81 -15.97 4.66 3.75
CA PHE A 81 -16.76 5.66 3.04
C PHE A 81 -17.50 5.01 1.86
N PRO A 82 -18.58 5.64 1.30
CA PRO A 82 -19.27 5.09 0.14
C PRO A 82 -18.38 4.87 -1.07
N GLU A 83 -17.35 5.70 -1.26
CA GLU A 83 -16.46 5.70 -2.42
C GLU A 83 -15.23 4.78 -2.26
N GLY A 84 -14.93 4.30 -1.04
CA GLY A 84 -13.75 3.47 -0.75
C GLY A 84 -13.32 3.57 0.71
N GLU A 85 -12.07 3.26 1.00
CA GLU A 85 -11.52 3.19 2.35
C GLU A 85 -10.33 4.12 2.53
N VAL A 86 -10.13 4.61 3.75
CA VAL A 86 -8.88 5.25 4.21
C VAL A 86 -8.28 4.37 5.28
N ASP A 87 -7.09 3.84 5.02
CA ASP A 87 -6.31 3.03 5.94
C ASP A 87 -5.16 3.83 6.53
N PHE A 88 -5.13 3.99 7.83
CA PHE A 88 -3.96 4.44 8.57
C PHE A 88 -3.22 3.21 9.11
N ILE A 89 -1.99 3.00 8.67
CA ILE A 89 -1.24 1.75 8.88
C ILE A 89 0.05 2.05 9.61
N ALA A 90 0.24 1.44 10.78
CA ALA A 90 1.49 1.51 11.53
C ALA A 90 2.52 0.57 10.89
N ALA A 91 3.34 1.11 10.00
CA ALA A 91 4.42 0.39 9.33
C ALA A 91 5.57 1.34 8.98
N GLY A 92 6.72 1.09 9.55
CA GLY A 92 7.94 1.82 9.24
C GLY A 92 8.43 1.60 7.81
N SER A 93 9.38 2.42 7.37
CA SER A 93 10.04 2.27 6.08
C SER A 93 10.81 0.94 6.01
N VAL A 94 10.86 0.37 4.82
CA VAL A 94 11.53 -0.91 4.53
C VAL A 94 12.80 -0.68 3.72
N THR A 95 12.83 0.39 2.91
CA THR A 95 13.96 0.77 2.05
C THR A 95 14.60 2.07 2.53
N ASP A 96 15.88 2.28 2.21
CA ASP A 96 16.62 3.49 2.60
C ASP A 96 16.03 4.76 1.98
N ASN A 97 15.65 4.71 0.70
CA ASN A 97 15.00 5.80 -0.02
C ASN A 97 13.49 5.53 -0.17
N SER A 98 12.80 5.43 0.97
CA SER A 98 11.42 4.99 1.03
C SER A 98 10.40 5.99 0.49
N LYS A 99 10.72 7.28 0.51
CA LYS A 99 9.75 8.36 0.28
C LYS A 99 10.31 9.43 -0.66
N GLY A 100 9.40 10.10 -1.37
CA GLY A 100 9.66 11.33 -2.09
C GLY A 100 8.57 12.35 -1.80
N THR A 101 8.83 13.63 -2.05
CA THR A 101 7.83 14.69 -1.88
C THR A 101 7.07 14.88 -3.19
N GLU A 102 5.74 14.79 -3.15
CA GLU A 102 4.86 15.03 -4.30
C GLU A 102 3.74 16.00 -3.95
N THR A 103 3.22 16.71 -4.94
CA THR A 103 2.00 17.52 -4.79
C THR A 103 0.76 16.66 -4.99
N VAL A 104 -0.07 16.57 -3.97
CA VAL A 104 -1.36 15.87 -4.00
C VAL A 104 -2.45 16.80 -3.47
N LEU A 105 -3.45 17.13 -4.28
CA LEU A 105 -4.50 18.11 -3.95
C LEU A 105 -3.90 19.44 -3.43
N ASP A 106 -2.94 20.00 -4.18
CA ASP A 106 -2.28 21.27 -3.89
C ASP A 106 -1.46 21.31 -2.58
N ARG A 107 -1.22 20.14 -1.95
CA ARG A 107 -0.42 20.00 -0.75
C ARG A 107 0.83 19.16 -1.01
N GLN A 108 1.97 19.60 -0.51
CA GLN A 108 3.22 18.82 -0.52
C GLN A 108 3.12 17.72 0.55
N VAL A 109 3.24 16.46 0.13
CA VAL A 109 3.15 15.30 1.02
C VAL A 109 4.28 14.31 0.73
N GLN A 110 4.67 13.56 1.76
CA GLN A 110 5.57 12.44 1.57
C GLN A 110 4.81 11.29 0.91
N VAL A 111 5.34 10.75 -0.18
CA VAL A 111 4.73 9.64 -0.91
C VAL A 111 5.74 8.50 -1.02
N ASP A 112 5.32 7.29 -0.70
CA ASP A 112 6.17 6.11 -0.81
C ASP A 112 6.65 5.93 -2.25
N THR A 113 7.93 5.56 -2.41
CA THR A 113 8.45 5.15 -3.73
C THR A 113 7.80 3.85 -4.19
N SER A 114 7.80 3.58 -5.49
CA SER A 114 7.18 2.36 -6.02
C SER A 114 7.82 1.10 -5.42
N ILE A 115 9.14 1.14 -5.24
CA ILE A 115 9.87 0.00 -4.66
C ILE A 115 9.58 -0.15 -3.16
N GLU A 116 9.39 0.94 -2.42
CA GLU A 116 8.95 0.88 -1.03
C GLU A 116 7.58 0.24 -0.89
N ILE A 117 6.63 0.59 -1.77
CA ILE A 117 5.30 -0.02 -1.79
C ILE A 117 5.40 -1.52 -2.01
N ILE A 118 6.23 -1.98 -2.95
CA ILE A 118 6.44 -3.41 -3.18
C ILE A 118 7.14 -4.06 -1.99
N ALA A 119 8.16 -3.42 -1.41
CA ALA A 119 8.86 -3.93 -0.22
C ALA A 119 7.91 -4.12 0.96
N LYS A 120 7.02 -3.15 1.23
CA LYS A 120 5.99 -3.25 2.27
C LYS A 120 5.02 -4.40 2.00
N LYS A 121 4.53 -4.56 0.76
CA LYS A 121 3.66 -5.68 0.37
C LYS A 121 4.34 -7.03 0.61
N VAL A 122 5.58 -7.18 0.19
CA VAL A 122 6.37 -8.41 0.39
C VAL A 122 6.58 -8.68 1.88
N LYS A 123 7.01 -7.68 2.65
CA LYS A 123 7.34 -7.82 4.07
C LYS A 123 6.13 -8.14 4.92
N TYR A 124 5.05 -7.37 4.75
CA TYR A 124 3.92 -7.39 5.68
C TYR A 124 2.78 -8.32 5.27
N ARG A 125 2.61 -8.60 3.96
CA ARG A 125 1.56 -9.50 3.47
C ARG A 125 2.03 -10.94 3.29
N GLY A 126 3.26 -11.18 2.86
CA GLY A 126 3.86 -12.53 2.80
C GLY A 126 2.89 -13.68 2.47
N ALA A 127 2.41 -14.40 3.51
CA ALA A 127 1.45 -15.49 3.38
C ALA A 127 0.06 -15.07 2.85
N GLU A 128 -0.28 -13.81 2.91
CA GLU A 128 -1.56 -13.23 2.46
C GLU A 128 -1.42 -12.49 1.12
N PHE A 129 -0.35 -12.77 0.37
CA PHE A 129 -0.11 -12.13 -0.92
C PHE A 129 -1.31 -12.32 -1.85
N THR A 130 -1.84 -11.22 -2.39
CA THR A 130 -3.07 -11.18 -3.17
C THR A 130 -2.80 -11.10 -4.68
N ALA A 131 -3.83 -11.28 -5.50
CA ALA A 131 -3.73 -11.06 -6.94
C ALA A 131 -3.35 -9.61 -7.29
N ARG A 132 -3.84 -8.62 -6.51
CA ARG A 132 -3.42 -7.21 -6.64
C ARG A 132 -1.92 -7.05 -6.39
N ASP A 133 -1.37 -7.76 -5.40
CA ASP A 133 0.05 -7.67 -5.08
C ASP A 133 0.91 -8.30 -6.16
N VAL A 134 0.47 -9.42 -6.76
CA VAL A 134 1.12 -10.03 -7.93
C VAL A 134 1.15 -9.06 -9.10
N PHE A 135 0.03 -8.40 -9.40
CA PHE A 135 -0.08 -7.44 -10.50
C PHE A 135 0.78 -6.20 -10.27
N ASP A 136 0.69 -5.60 -9.08
CA ASP A 136 1.47 -4.42 -8.70
C ASP A 136 2.97 -4.70 -8.73
N PHE A 137 3.40 -5.87 -8.20
CA PHE A 137 4.81 -6.26 -8.22
C PHE A 137 5.32 -6.48 -9.65
N ALA A 138 4.58 -7.22 -10.47
CA ALA A 138 4.97 -7.47 -11.86
C ALA A 138 5.12 -6.15 -12.62
N MET A 139 4.18 -5.23 -12.46
CA MET A 139 4.20 -3.91 -13.08
C MET A 139 5.44 -3.11 -12.65
N VAL A 140 5.73 -3.00 -11.35
CA VAL A 140 6.90 -2.26 -10.86
C VAL A 140 8.20 -2.94 -11.32
N ALA A 141 8.28 -4.27 -11.31
CA ALA A 141 9.47 -4.99 -11.78
C ALA A 141 9.77 -4.76 -13.27
N GLU A 142 8.74 -4.56 -14.11
CA GLU A 142 8.93 -4.20 -15.52
C GLU A 142 9.21 -2.71 -15.74
N LYS A 143 8.58 -1.83 -14.98
CA LYS A 143 8.74 -0.37 -15.14
C LYS A 143 10.02 0.16 -14.49
N GLU A 144 10.41 -0.42 -13.36
CA GLU A 144 11.57 -0.01 -12.57
C GLU A 144 12.53 -1.19 -12.28
N PRO A 145 13.04 -1.92 -13.30
CA PRO A 145 13.81 -3.14 -13.09
C PRO A 145 15.10 -2.92 -12.29
N ARG A 146 15.65 -1.70 -12.30
CA ARG A 146 16.86 -1.32 -11.55
C ARG A 146 16.60 -1.14 -10.05
N GLU A 147 15.35 -1.01 -9.64
CA GLU A 147 14.98 -0.83 -8.23
C GLU A 147 14.82 -2.19 -7.50
N ILE A 148 14.44 -3.25 -8.21
CA ILE A 148 14.20 -4.58 -7.62
C ILE A 148 15.41 -5.11 -6.81
N PRO A 149 16.67 -4.98 -7.24
CA PRO A 149 17.82 -5.40 -6.45
C PRO A 149 17.94 -4.71 -5.07
N LYS A 150 17.39 -3.50 -4.91
CA LYS A 150 17.44 -2.75 -3.64
C LYS A 150 16.63 -3.41 -2.51
N ILE A 151 15.66 -4.26 -2.86
CA ILE A 151 14.83 -5.00 -1.88
C ILE A 151 15.18 -6.49 -1.81
N ARG A 152 16.35 -6.88 -2.30
CA ARG A 152 16.76 -8.30 -2.39
C ARG A 152 16.68 -9.02 -1.04
N SER A 153 17.11 -8.39 0.04
CA SER A 153 17.06 -8.97 1.40
C SER A 153 15.63 -9.31 1.81
N VAL A 154 14.70 -8.40 1.58
CA VAL A 154 13.26 -8.58 1.88
C VAL A 154 12.65 -9.68 1.01
N LEU A 155 13.02 -9.72 -0.29
CA LEU A 155 12.59 -10.78 -1.20
C LEU A 155 13.08 -12.15 -0.73
N GLN A 156 14.34 -12.27 -0.33
CA GLN A 156 14.92 -13.52 0.17
C GLN A 156 14.27 -13.97 1.48
N GLU A 157 14.05 -13.06 2.42
CA GLU A 157 13.40 -13.35 3.70
C GLU A 157 11.99 -13.91 3.52
N ARG A 158 11.23 -13.40 2.55
CA ARG A 158 9.81 -13.74 2.34
C ARG A 158 9.57 -14.70 1.18
N ARG A 159 10.60 -15.10 0.47
CA ARG A 159 10.53 -15.91 -0.76
C ARG A 159 9.66 -17.15 -0.61
N ASP A 160 9.99 -17.98 0.36
CA ASP A 160 9.38 -19.31 0.46
C ASP A 160 7.91 -19.23 0.85
N VAL A 161 7.57 -18.31 1.76
CA VAL A 161 6.19 -18.03 2.17
C VAL A 161 5.36 -17.53 0.98
N ILE A 162 5.90 -16.59 0.19
CA ILE A 162 5.19 -16.08 -0.99
C ILE A 162 5.06 -17.18 -2.05
N LEU A 163 6.12 -17.93 -2.34
CA LEU A 163 6.05 -19.03 -3.31
C LEU A 163 5.03 -20.09 -2.90
N GLN A 164 4.96 -20.44 -1.62
CA GLN A 164 3.95 -21.36 -1.08
C GLN A 164 2.54 -20.78 -1.27
N ARG A 165 2.33 -19.49 -0.95
CA ARG A 165 1.05 -18.80 -1.15
C ARG A 165 0.62 -18.80 -2.61
N LEU A 166 1.55 -18.51 -3.54
CA LEU A 166 1.28 -18.48 -4.97
C LEU A 166 0.95 -19.89 -5.52
N ALA A 167 1.51 -20.93 -4.94
CA ALA A 167 1.21 -22.31 -5.33
C ALA A 167 -0.12 -22.80 -4.75
N SER A 168 -0.35 -22.63 -3.44
CA SER A 168 -1.55 -23.12 -2.74
C SER A 168 -2.81 -22.34 -3.09
N GLY A 169 -2.66 -21.05 -3.38
CA GLY A 169 -3.77 -20.13 -3.67
C GLY A 169 -4.07 -19.92 -5.16
N ASP A 170 -3.41 -20.65 -6.09
CA ASP A 170 -3.45 -20.36 -7.54
C ASP A 170 -4.86 -20.18 -8.10
N LYS A 171 -5.80 -21.07 -7.78
CA LYS A 171 -7.18 -21.00 -8.27
C LYS A 171 -7.90 -19.71 -7.83
N ILE A 172 -7.76 -19.32 -6.56
CA ILE A 172 -8.39 -18.12 -6.00
C ILE A 172 -7.69 -16.87 -6.54
N LEU A 173 -6.36 -16.90 -6.62
CA LEU A 173 -5.58 -15.78 -7.13
C LEU A 173 -5.90 -15.50 -8.61
N ARG A 174 -6.08 -16.54 -9.45
CA ARG A 174 -6.52 -16.38 -10.84
C ARG A 174 -7.90 -15.73 -10.92
N ALA A 175 -8.87 -16.28 -10.22
CA ALA A 175 -10.24 -15.75 -10.26
C ALA A 175 -10.30 -14.28 -9.80
N THR A 176 -9.53 -13.92 -8.76
CA THR A 176 -9.46 -12.53 -8.28
C THR A 176 -8.61 -11.65 -9.18
N PHE A 177 -7.63 -12.20 -9.89
CA PHE A 177 -6.84 -11.47 -10.88
C PHE A 177 -7.68 -11.10 -12.11
N ASP A 178 -8.48 -12.04 -12.62
CA ASP A 178 -9.35 -11.81 -13.77
C ASP A 178 -10.45 -10.76 -13.49
N ALA A 179 -10.77 -10.55 -12.20
CA ALA A 179 -11.69 -9.51 -11.76
C ALA A 179 -11.02 -8.13 -11.57
N LEU A 180 -9.71 -8.00 -11.79
CA LEU A 180 -9.04 -6.72 -11.67
C LEU A 180 -9.45 -5.77 -12.80
N GLU A 181 -9.84 -4.57 -12.44
CA GLU A 181 -10.08 -3.48 -13.40
C GLU A 181 -8.74 -2.89 -13.84
N THR A 182 -8.16 -3.47 -14.90
CA THR A 182 -6.88 -3.03 -15.46
C THR A 182 -7.04 -1.80 -16.35
N LEU A 183 -6.06 -0.89 -16.32
CA LEU A 183 -6.06 0.35 -17.12
C LEU A 183 -5.05 0.24 -18.28
N GLU A 184 -3.89 0.85 -18.18
CA GLU A 184 -2.89 0.91 -19.27
C GLU A 184 -1.92 -0.27 -19.27
N TYR A 185 -1.67 -0.88 -18.10
CA TYR A 185 -0.82 -2.07 -18.01
C TYR A 185 -1.63 -3.34 -18.25
N ARG A 186 -1.21 -4.12 -19.26
CA ARG A 186 -1.92 -5.33 -19.69
C ARG A 186 -1.00 -6.54 -19.62
N ARG A 187 -1.28 -7.45 -18.70
CA ARG A 187 -0.59 -8.73 -18.55
C ARG A 187 -1.58 -9.78 -18.05
N THR A 188 -1.38 -11.00 -18.46
CA THR A 188 -2.10 -12.15 -17.90
C THR A 188 -1.54 -12.53 -16.52
N TYR A 189 -2.30 -13.27 -15.75
CA TYR A 189 -1.84 -13.79 -14.46
C TYR A 189 -0.53 -14.57 -14.59
N ASP A 190 -0.40 -15.44 -15.60
CA ASP A 190 0.78 -16.26 -15.81
C ASP A 190 2.03 -15.43 -16.15
N GLU A 191 1.89 -14.39 -16.94
CA GLU A 191 2.98 -13.45 -17.21
C GLU A 191 3.42 -12.75 -15.94
N CYS A 192 2.49 -12.20 -15.16
CA CYS A 192 2.79 -11.55 -13.89
C CYS A 192 3.45 -12.53 -12.90
N LEU A 193 2.92 -13.76 -12.79
CA LEU A 193 3.46 -14.80 -11.93
C LEU A 193 4.91 -15.16 -12.32
N LYS A 194 5.20 -15.25 -13.62
CA LYS A 194 6.56 -15.50 -14.13
C LYS A 194 7.54 -14.39 -13.73
N ILE A 195 7.11 -13.12 -13.84
CA ILE A 195 7.91 -11.95 -13.47
C ILE A 195 8.21 -11.98 -11.96
N VAL A 196 7.17 -12.15 -11.13
CA VAL A 196 7.29 -12.21 -9.67
C VAL A 196 8.20 -13.36 -9.24
N LYS A 197 7.98 -14.57 -9.77
CA LYS A 197 8.83 -15.75 -9.46
C LYS A 197 10.29 -15.54 -9.87
N LYS A 198 10.55 -14.84 -10.98
CA LYS A 198 11.91 -14.48 -11.40
C LYS A 198 12.56 -13.54 -10.41
N ALA A 199 11.85 -12.47 -9.98
CA ALA A 199 12.36 -11.52 -9.02
C ALA A 199 12.63 -12.15 -7.63
N LEU A 200 11.81 -13.09 -7.19
CA LEU A 200 12.00 -13.84 -5.93
C LEU A 200 13.19 -14.82 -5.97
N LYS A 201 13.64 -15.23 -7.14
CA LYS A 201 14.79 -16.14 -7.29
C LYS A 201 16.14 -15.42 -7.38
N GLY A 202 16.11 -14.17 -7.75
CA GLY A 202 17.16 -13.24 -8.02
C GLY A 202 18.19 -12.90 -7.68
#